data_e1b576cb62cc7b32776336f0ddea153e
#
_entry.id   e1b576cb62cc7b32776336f0ddea153e
#
_cell.length_a   1.000
_cell.length_b   1.000
_cell.length_c   1.000
_cell.angle_alpha   90.00
_cell.angle_beta   90.00
_cell.angle_gamma   90.00
#
_symmetry.space_group_name_H-M   'P 1'
#
loop_
_entity.id
_entity.type
_entity.pdbx_description
1 polymer ?
#
loop_
_entity_poly.entity_id
_entity_poly.type
_entity_poly.pdbx_seq_one_letter_code
_entity_poly.pdbx_strand_id
1 'polypeptide(L)'
;MNFGIVSDSSCDLPESYVQTEQVEIVSFYLSFDGEEYYREGKEISIPEFYQRMAENPDCFPKTSMPSIQDYVGAFLSFVKKGLPVLCICLSRKLSGSLQAAVNAKQVVEEQFQGARI
;
A
#
# COMPACT_ATOMS: atom_id res chain seq x y z
N MET A 1 13.56 -11.20 10.35
CA MET A 1 14.26 -9.98 9.86
C MET A 1 14.32 -8.92 10.96
N ASN A 2 15.39 -8.16 10.97
CA ASN A 2 15.61 -7.11 11.97
C ASN A 2 14.95 -5.76 11.57
N PHE A 3 14.09 -5.77 10.57
CA PHE A 3 13.35 -4.60 10.09
C PHE A 3 12.09 -5.04 9.40
N GLY A 4 11.11 -4.13 9.32
CA GLY A 4 9.88 -4.37 8.58
C GLY A 4 9.99 -3.85 7.15
N ILE A 5 9.27 -4.48 6.24
CA ILE A 5 9.14 -4.03 4.86
C ILE A 5 7.69 -3.63 4.62
N VAL A 6 7.49 -2.39 4.18
CA VAL A 6 6.21 -1.86 3.75
C VAL A 6 6.32 -1.52 2.27
N SER A 7 5.36 -1.95 1.47
CA SER A 7 5.31 -1.62 0.05
C SER A 7 3.89 -1.27 -0.36
N ASP A 8 3.73 -0.36 -1.31
CA ASP A 8 2.42 -0.17 -1.89
C ASP A 8 2.08 -1.33 -2.83
N SER A 9 0.79 -1.46 -3.18
CA SER A 9 0.31 -2.60 -3.95
C SER A 9 0.76 -2.62 -5.41
N SER A 10 1.46 -1.57 -5.87
CA SER A 10 2.05 -1.56 -7.22
C SER A 10 3.25 -2.50 -7.36
N CYS A 11 3.69 -3.12 -6.26
CA CYS A 11 4.85 -4.01 -6.26
C CYS A 11 4.66 -5.31 -7.06
N ASP A 12 3.41 -5.68 -7.34
CA ASP A 12 3.05 -6.90 -8.10
C ASP A 12 3.68 -8.18 -7.56
N LEU A 13 3.92 -8.24 -6.25
CA LEU A 13 4.45 -9.45 -5.62
C LEU A 13 3.37 -10.52 -5.51
N PRO A 14 3.71 -11.79 -5.73
CA PRO A 14 2.77 -12.88 -5.47
C PRO A 14 2.30 -12.88 -4.02
N GLU A 15 1.02 -13.15 -3.80
CA GLU A 15 0.43 -13.16 -2.45
C GLU A 15 1.16 -14.12 -1.52
N SER A 16 1.54 -15.29 -2.03
CA SER A 16 2.30 -16.28 -1.26
C SER A 16 3.64 -15.72 -0.75
N TYR A 17 4.33 -14.93 -1.57
CA TYR A 17 5.58 -14.29 -1.19
C TYR A 17 5.34 -13.22 -0.10
N VAL A 18 4.31 -12.40 -0.30
CA VAL A 18 3.92 -11.35 0.66
C VAL A 18 3.66 -11.95 2.04
N GLN A 19 2.92 -13.06 2.09
CA GLN A 19 2.60 -13.75 3.34
C GLN A 19 3.84 -14.40 3.97
N THR A 20 4.65 -15.11 3.18
CA THR A 20 5.83 -15.81 3.66
C THR A 20 6.88 -14.83 4.21
N GLU A 21 7.12 -13.74 3.49
CA GLU A 21 8.13 -12.76 3.88
C GLU A 21 7.57 -11.65 4.78
N GLN A 22 6.29 -11.71 5.11
CA GLN A 22 5.62 -10.77 6.00
C GLN A 22 5.76 -9.31 5.55
N VAL A 23 5.62 -9.08 4.23
CA VAL A 23 5.61 -7.74 3.67
C VAL A 23 4.25 -7.10 3.96
N GLU A 24 4.25 -5.91 4.56
CA GLU A 24 3.01 -5.16 4.79
C GLU A 24 2.67 -4.36 3.52
N ILE A 25 1.55 -4.69 2.91
CA ILE A 25 1.09 -4.03 1.67
C ILE A 25 0.11 -2.92 2.00
N VAL A 26 0.40 -1.73 1.49
CA VAL A 26 -0.50 -0.58 1.54
C VAL A 26 -1.18 -0.48 0.19
N SER A 27 -2.50 -0.70 0.17
CA SER A 27 -3.25 -0.87 -1.07
C SER A 27 -3.56 0.45 -1.75
N PHE A 28 -3.41 0.49 -3.08
CA PHE A 28 -4.12 1.44 -3.91
C PHE A 28 -5.62 1.12 -3.87
N TYR A 29 -6.43 2.11 -4.16
CA TYR A 29 -7.87 1.96 -4.28
C TYR A 29 -8.23 1.85 -5.76
N LEU A 30 -9.14 0.93 -6.09
CA LEU A 30 -9.62 0.67 -7.44
C LEU A 30 -11.10 0.94 -7.54
N SER A 31 -11.54 1.55 -8.64
CA SER A 31 -12.96 1.78 -8.89
C SER A 31 -13.28 1.49 -10.36
N PHE A 32 -14.44 0.86 -10.61
CA PHE A 32 -14.95 0.61 -11.94
C PHE A 32 -15.94 1.68 -12.40
N ASP A 33 -16.59 2.38 -11.47
CA ASP A 33 -17.62 3.38 -11.74
C ASP A 33 -17.23 4.81 -11.34
N GLY A 34 -16.07 4.96 -10.65
CA GLY A 34 -15.62 6.25 -10.13
C GLY A 34 -16.30 6.68 -8.84
N GLU A 35 -17.17 5.84 -8.28
CA GLU A 35 -17.91 6.13 -7.04
C GLU A 35 -17.54 5.17 -5.93
N GLU A 36 -17.54 3.87 -6.20
CA GLU A 36 -17.21 2.86 -5.22
C GLU A 36 -15.77 2.39 -5.42
N TYR A 37 -14.97 2.46 -4.34
CA TYR A 37 -13.55 2.13 -4.35
C TYR A 37 -13.27 0.92 -3.47
N TYR A 38 -12.39 0.06 -3.97
CA TYR A 38 -11.99 -1.19 -3.32
C TYR A 38 -10.47 -1.18 -3.11
N ARG A 39 -10.02 -1.67 -1.95
CA ARG A 39 -8.59 -1.86 -1.70
C ARG A 39 -8.07 -3.03 -2.53
N GLU A 40 -7.10 -2.74 -3.40
CA GLU A 40 -6.45 -3.73 -4.25
C GLU A 40 -5.83 -4.86 -3.42
N GLY A 41 -6.19 -6.09 -3.75
CA GLY A 41 -5.67 -7.28 -3.09
C GLY A 41 -6.29 -7.59 -1.73
N LYS A 42 -7.12 -6.70 -1.19
CA LYS A 42 -7.78 -6.88 0.12
C LYS A 42 -9.30 -6.96 0.01
N GLU A 43 -9.92 -5.94 -0.58
CA GLU A 43 -11.38 -5.90 -0.79
C GLU A 43 -11.77 -6.47 -2.15
N ILE A 44 -10.84 -6.49 -3.08
CA ILE A 44 -10.98 -7.15 -4.37
C ILE A 44 -9.68 -7.92 -4.66
N SER A 45 -9.79 -9.20 -5.00
CA SER A 45 -8.61 -9.99 -5.35
C SER A 45 -8.05 -9.58 -6.71
N ILE A 46 -6.77 -9.81 -6.94
CA ILE A 46 -6.16 -9.50 -8.23
C ILE A 46 -6.80 -10.29 -9.38
N PRO A 47 -7.06 -11.62 -9.23
CA PRO A 47 -7.78 -12.35 -10.28
C PRO A 47 -9.18 -11.79 -10.56
N GLU A 48 -9.94 -11.40 -9.52
CA GLU A 48 -11.26 -10.81 -9.71
C GLU A 48 -11.18 -9.48 -10.43
N PHE A 49 -10.19 -8.66 -10.12
CA PHE A 49 -9.96 -7.38 -10.78
C PHE A 49 -9.75 -7.58 -12.29
N TYR A 50 -8.85 -8.50 -12.67
CA TYR A 50 -8.59 -8.81 -14.08
C TYR A 50 -9.81 -9.39 -14.77
N GLN A 51 -10.56 -10.25 -14.09
CA GLN A 51 -11.79 -10.84 -14.65
C GLN A 51 -12.82 -9.76 -14.92
N ARG A 52 -13.04 -8.85 -14.00
CA ARG A 52 -14.00 -7.74 -14.19
C ARG A 52 -13.60 -6.80 -15.30
N MET A 53 -12.30 -6.54 -15.48
CA MET A 53 -11.81 -5.77 -16.63
C MET A 53 -12.08 -6.48 -17.95
N ALA A 54 -11.84 -7.79 -18.00
CA ALA A 54 -12.06 -8.59 -19.21
C ALA A 54 -13.53 -8.67 -19.60
N GLU A 55 -14.43 -8.73 -18.62
CA GLU A 55 -15.89 -8.75 -18.83
C GLU A 55 -16.46 -7.41 -19.26
N ASN A 56 -15.75 -6.31 -18.98
CA ASN A 56 -16.20 -4.96 -19.27
C ASN A 56 -15.11 -4.17 -20.01
N PRO A 57 -14.79 -4.56 -21.27
CA PRO A 57 -13.63 -4.00 -21.98
C PRO A 57 -13.74 -2.49 -22.25
N ASP A 58 -14.96 -1.92 -22.24
CA ASP A 58 -15.17 -0.49 -22.42
C ASP A 58 -15.08 0.31 -21.12
N CYS A 59 -14.94 -0.36 -19.99
CA CYS A 59 -14.78 0.27 -18.68
C CYS A 59 -13.30 0.38 -18.34
N PHE A 60 -12.82 1.60 -18.16
CA PHE A 60 -11.45 1.87 -17.73
C PHE A 60 -11.42 2.10 -16.22
N PRO A 61 -10.89 1.16 -15.44
CA PRO A 61 -10.82 1.33 -13.99
C PRO A 61 -10.02 2.59 -13.62
N LYS A 62 -10.45 3.22 -12.54
CA LYS A 62 -9.75 4.35 -11.94
C LYS A 62 -9.02 3.89 -10.69
N THR A 63 -7.90 4.53 -10.40
CA THR A 63 -7.13 4.24 -9.20
C THR A 63 -7.00 5.50 -8.36
N SER A 64 -6.86 5.30 -7.06
CA SER A 64 -6.52 6.35 -6.11
C SER A 64 -5.36 5.87 -5.25
N MET A 65 -4.41 6.75 -4.96
CA MET A 65 -3.25 6.40 -4.16
C MET A 65 -3.64 6.12 -2.71
N PRO A 66 -2.80 5.35 -1.96
CA PRO A 66 -2.99 5.18 -0.53
C PRO A 66 -2.97 6.52 0.20
N SER A 67 -3.71 6.60 1.30
CA SER A 67 -3.73 7.80 2.14
C SER A 67 -2.54 7.83 3.09
N ILE A 68 -2.27 9.01 3.66
CA ILE A 68 -1.29 9.15 4.73
C ILE A 68 -1.63 8.22 5.89
N GLN A 69 -2.90 8.12 6.26
CA GLN A 69 -3.34 7.27 7.37
C GLN A 69 -3.12 5.79 7.09
N ASP A 70 -3.27 5.35 5.84
CA ASP A 70 -2.97 3.98 5.45
C ASP A 70 -1.50 3.64 5.70
N TYR A 71 -0.60 4.55 5.34
CA TYR A 71 0.83 4.37 5.61
C TYR A 71 1.17 4.46 7.09
N VAL A 72 0.55 5.37 7.83
CA VAL A 72 0.74 5.46 9.28
C VAL A 72 0.42 4.13 9.95
N GLY A 73 -0.73 3.53 9.61
CA GLY A 73 -1.12 2.23 10.16
C GLY A 73 -0.11 1.14 9.85
N ALA A 74 0.39 1.09 8.61
CA ALA A 74 1.40 0.11 8.21
C ALA A 74 2.71 0.29 8.96
N PHE A 75 3.19 1.53 9.10
CA PHE A 75 4.43 1.82 9.82
C PHE A 75 4.32 1.46 11.29
N LEU A 76 3.17 1.78 11.92
CA LEU A 76 2.96 1.50 13.33
C LEU A 76 2.99 0.01 13.65
N SER A 77 2.60 -0.85 12.70
CA SER A 77 2.64 -2.29 12.90
C SER A 77 4.06 -2.80 13.21
N PHE A 78 5.08 -2.12 12.71
CA PHE A 78 6.48 -2.45 12.98
C PHE A 78 7.10 -1.59 14.07
N VAL A 79 6.82 -0.29 14.08
CA VAL A 79 7.37 0.66 15.05
C VAL A 79 7.01 0.28 16.47
N LYS A 80 5.78 -0.17 16.71
CA LYS A 80 5.34 -0.64 18.02
C LYS A 80 6.07 -1.89 18.49
N LYS A 81 6.69 -2.63 17.60
CA LYS A 81 7.54 -3.79 17.90
C LYS A 81 9.02 -3.40 18.06
N GLY A 82 9.34 -2.12 17.96
CA GLY A 82 10.72 -1.64 18.03
C GLY A 82 11.53 -1.88 16.77
N LEU A 83 10.89 -2.18 15.64
CA LEU A 83 11.57 -2.49 14.38
C LEU A 83 11.67 -1.24 13.50
N PRO A 84 12.83 -1.00 12.86
CA PRO A 84 12.90 -0.02 11.78
C PRO A 84 12.15 -0.50 10.55
N VAL A 85 11.77 0.40 9.68
CA VAL A 85 10.96 0.12 8.50
C VAL A 85 11.69 0.56 7.23
N LEU A 86 11.68 -0.32 6.23
CA LEU A 86 12.01 0.04 4.86
C LEU A 86 10.70 0.13 4.07
N CYS A 87 10.39 1.31 3.54
CA CYS A 87 9.19 1.51 2.74
C CYS A 87 9.57 1.69 1.28
N ILE A 88 8.94 0.90 0.41
CA ILE A 88 9.20 0.90 -1.03
C ILE A 88 7.90 1.29 -1.74
N CYS A 89 7.94 2.37 -2.50
CA CYS A 89 6.77 2.91 -3.19
C CYS A 89 7.00 3.03 -4.69
N LEU A 90 5.88 3.10 -5.43
CA LEU A 90 5.89 3.49 -6.83
C LEU A 90 6.58 4.86 -6.98
N SER A 91 7.28 5.05 -8.09
CA SER A 91 8.01 6.29 -8.37
C SER A 91 7.11 7.53 -8.17
N ARG A 92 7.67 8.55 -7.52
CA ARG A 92 6.98 9.84 -7.33
C ARG A 92 6.59 10.52 -8.64
N LYS A 93 7.24 10.14 -9.74
CA LYS A 93 6.90 10.65 -11.08
C LYS A 93 5.60 10.07 -11.62
N LEU A 94 5.17 8.92 -11.08
CA LEU A 94 3.97 8.21 -11.52
C LEU A 94 2.79 8.39 -10.55
N SER A 95 3.07 8.64 -9.26
CA SER A 95 2.03 8.68 -8.23
C SER A 95 2.46 9.52 -7.04
N GLY A 96 1.47 10.05 -6.31
CA GLY A 96 1.69 10.71 -5.03
C GLY A 96 1.86 9.74 -3.85
N SER A 97 1.91 8.43 -4.09
CA SER A 97 2.04 7.40 -3.05
C SER A 97 3.29 7.62 -2.18
N LEU A 98 4.44 7.88 -2.81
CA LEU A 98 5.67 8.14 -2.07
C LEU A 98 5.55 9.37 -1.18
N GLN A 99 4.94 10.46 -1.66
CA GLN A 99 4.76 11.66 -0.84
C GLN A 99 3.84 11.38 0.37
N ALA A 100 2.80 10.59 0.17
CA ALA A 100 1.93 10.15 1.28
C ALA A 100 2.73 9.36 2.31
N ALA A 101 3.62 8.46 1.86
CA ALA A 101 4.50 7.70 2.75
C ALA A 101 5.48 8.60 3.50
N VAL A 102 6.07 9.58 2.82
CA VAL A 102 7.00 10.55 3.45
C VAL A 102 6.28 11.36 4.52
N ASN A 103 5.06 11.80 4.25
CA ASN A 103 4.25 12.54 5.23
C ASN A 103 3.89 11.64 6.41
N ALA A 104 3.54 10.38 6.16
CA ALA A 104 3.24 9.40 7.20
C ALA A 104 4.47 9.10 8.08
N LYS A 105 5.64 8.99 7.47
CA LYS A 105 6.91 8.85 8.19
C LYS A 105 7.10 9.98 9.20
N GLN A 106 6.89 11.21 8.76
CA GLN A 106 7.02 12.39 9.62
C GLN A 106 6.05 12.31 10.80
N VAL A 107 4.79 11.95 10.55
CA VAL A 107 3.78 11.80 11.60
C VAL A 107 4.22 10.76 12.64
N VAL A 108 4.68 9.59 12.17
CA VAL A 108 5.08 8.50 13.07
C VAL A 108 6.33 8.87 13.87
N GLU A 109 7.33 9.47 13.23
CA GLU A 109 8.57 9.87 13.90
C GLU A 109 8.35 10.96 14.95
N GLU A 110 7.36 11.83 14.75
CA GLU A 110 6.97 12.83 15.76
C GLU A 110 6.27 12.20 16.97
N GLN A 111 5.50 11.13 16.77
CA GLN A 111 4.73 10.48 17.82
C GLN A 111 5.54 9.43 18.58
N PHE A 112 6.49 8.78 17.93
CA PHE A 112 7.28 7.68 18.50
C PHE A 112 8.76 8.01 18.41
N GLN A 113 9.32 8.45 19.54
CA GLN A 113 10.74 8.76 19.63
C GLN A 113 11.56 7.50 19.35
N GLY A 114 12.56 7.64 18.46
CA GLY A 114 13.40 6.52 18.06
C GLY A 114 12.87 5.69 16.88
N ALA A 115 11.70 6.00 16.37
CA ALA A 115 11.20 5.36 15.15
C ALA A 115 12.14 5.68 13.97
N ARG A 116 12.40 4.66 13.14
CA ARG A 116 13.25 4.78 11.96
C ARG A 116 12.50 4.21 10.74
N ILE A 117 12.22 5.08 9.81
CA ILE A 117 11.50 4.70 8.60
C ILE A 117 12.28 5.22 7.40
#